data_f4dac8b2e47c84ebbfd9501c7e7eab51
#
_entry.id   f4dac8b2e47c84ebbfd9501c7e7eab51
#
_cell.length_a   1.000
_cell.length_b   1.000
_cell.length_c   1.000
_cell.angle_alpha   90.00
_cell.angle_beta   90.00
_cell.angle_gamma   90.00
#
_symmetry.space_group_name_H-M   'P 1'
#
loop_
_entity.id
_entity.type
_entity.pdbx_description
1 polymer ?
#
loop_
_entity_poly.entity_id
_entity_poly.type
_entity_poly.pdbx_seq_one_letter_code
_entity_poly.pdbx_strand_id
1 'polypeptide(L)'
;MPHTLKFPPEQFGTLLGHAPGGVALYSSHYPSADQAEYPDRESYRSHLDGVYMGYKWQCVEFARRWLFVNHGYVFDDVAMAYDIFCLHCVIRVADNELLPLHSFRNGCQRPPEPGCMLIWEE
;
A
#
# COMPACT_ATOMS: atom_id res chain seq x y z
N MET A 1 -1.10 -23.64 19.32
CA MET A 1 -0.52 -24.36 18.20
C MET A 1 -0.27 -23.42 17.04
N PRO A 2 0.93 -23.33 16.57
CA PRO A 2 1.21 -22.48 15.42
C PRO A 2 0.48 -23.00 14.20
N HIS A 3 -0.12 -22.09 13.45
CA HIS A 3 -0.72 -22.43 12.19
C HIS A 3 0.38 -22.70 11.17
N THR A 4 0.43 -23.93 10.69
CA THR A 4 1.27 -24.25 9.57
C THR A 4 0.53 -23.88 8.30
N LEU A 5 1.16 -23.12 7.42
CA LEU A 5 0.59 -22.85 6.11
C LEU A 5 0.47 -24.18 5.37
N LYS A 6 -0.72 -24.48 4.89
CA LYS A 6 -0.98 -25.71 4.12
C LYS A 6 -0.38 -25.63 2.73
N PHE A 7 -0.12 -24.41 2.25
CA PHE A 7 0.38 -24.15 0.91
C PHE A 7 1.62 -23.27 1.01
N PRO A 8 2.61 -23.49 0.14
CA PRO A 8 3.74 -22.56 0.07
C PRO A 8 3.24 -21.17 -0.34
N PRO A 9 3.94 -20.10 0.08
CA PRO A 9 3.64 -18.76 -0.41
C PRO A 9 3.75 -18.70 -1.94
N GLU A 10 2.89 -17.91 -2.56
CA GLU A 10 3.00 -17.66 -3.99
C GLU A 10 4.29 -16.90 -4.29
N GLN A 11 4.84 -17.15 -5.47
CA GLN A 11 6.04 -16.46 -5.93
C GLN A 11 5.82 -14.95 -5.96
N PHE A 12 6.88 -14.20 -5.64
CA PHE A 12 6.86 -12.73 -5.65
C PHE A 12 6.27 -12.20 -6.96
N GLY A 13 5.33 -11.28 -6.85
CA GLY A 13 4.69 -10.64 -8.00
C GLY A 13 3.51 -11.42 -8.59
N THR A 14 3.20 -12.61 -8.07
CA THR A 14 2.02 -13.35 -8.51
C THR A 14 0.75 -12.60 -8.13
N LEU A 15 -0.17 -12.46 -9.08
CA LEU A 15 -1.47 -11.85 -8.81
C LEU A 15 -2.27 -12.76 -7.88
N LEU A 16 -2.65 -12.22 -6.72
CA LEU A 16 -3.42 -12.95 -5.70
C LEU A 16 -4.92 -12.70 -5.82
N GLY A 17 -5.33 -11.61 -6.42
CA GLY A 17 -6.72 -11.21 -6.54
C GLY A 17 -6.84 -9.69 -6.59
N HIS A 18 -8.05 -9.20 -6.32
CA HIS A 18 -8.32 -7.76 -6.34
C HIS A 18 -9.02 -7.35 -5.04
N ALA A 19 -8.57 -6.25 -4.46
CA ALA A 19 -9.25 -5.64 -3.32
C ALA A 19 -10.53 -4.92 -3.78
N PRO A 20 -11.46 -4.64 -2.85
CA PRO A 20 -12.57 -3.74 -3.15
C PRO A 20 -12.05 -2.44 -3.76
N GLY A 21 -12.69 -1.96 -4.82
CA GLY A 21 -12.20 -0.84 -5.62
C GLY A 21 -11.37 -1.25 -6.83
N GLY A 22 -11.21 -2.56 -7.06
CA GLY A 22 -10.60 -3.11 -8.28
C GLY A 22 -9.07 -3.07 -8.32
N VAL A 23 -8.41 -2.83 -7.20
CA VAL A 23 -6.94 -2.72 -7.15
C VAL A 23 -6.32 -4.10 -6.94
N ALA A 24 -5.38 -4.46 -7.82
CA ALA A 24 -4.75 -5.77 -7.78
C ALA A 24 -3.86 -5.95 -6.55
N LEU A 25 -3.86 -7.18 -6.02
CA LEU A 25 -3.00 -7.61 -4.93
C LEU A 25 -1.94 -8.57 -5.48
N TYR A 26 -0.68 -8.32 -5.16
CA TYR A 26 0.44 -9.15 -5.60
C TYR A 26 1.19 -9.73 -4.42
N SER A 27 1.75 -10.93 -4.61
CA SER A 27 2.57 -11.56 -3.59
C SER A 27 3.81 -10.72 -3.27
N SER A 28 4.05 -10.51 -1.99
CA SER A 28 5.24 -9.82 -1.47
C SER A 28 6.28 -10.80 -0.91
N HIS A 29 6.26 -12.03 -1.36
CA HIS A 29 7.20 -13.06 -0.90
C HIS A 29 8.59 -12.82 -1.48
N TYR A 30 9.36 -11.93 -0.86
CA TYR A 30 10.68 -11.52 -1.33
C TYR A 30 11.67 -12.66 -1.55
N PRO A 31 11.68 -13.73 -0.71
CA PRO A 31 12.63 -14.83 -0.94
C PRO A 31 12.51 -15.50 -2.31
N SER A 32 11.36 -15.42 -2.97
CA SER A 32 11.15 -16.00 -4.30
C SER A 32 11.30 -15.01 -5.45
N ALA A 33 11.68 -13.76 -5.16
CA ALA A 33 11.90 -12.76 -6.22
C ALA A 33 13.07 -13.17 -7.11
N ASP A 34 12.90 -12.99 -8.42
CA ASP A 34 13.93 -13.31 -9.39
C ASP A 34 15.05 -12.26 -9.33
N GLN A 35 16.26 -12.70 -8.98
CA GLN A 35 17.42 -11.83 -8.85
C GLN A 35 17.83 -11.19 -10.19
N ALA A 36 17.51 -11.83 -11.32
CA ALA A 36 17.80 -11.28 -12.63
C ALA A 36 16.84 -10.12 -12.97
N GLU A 37 15.59 -10.22 -12.53
CA GLU A 37 14.58 -9.16 -12.71
C GLU A 37 14.73 -8.05 -11.66
N TYR A 38 15.10 -8.41 -10.43
CA TYR A 38 15.23 -7.48 -9.31
C TYR A 38 16.64 -7.53 -8.72
N PRO A 39 17.64 -6.98 -9.44
CA PRO A 39 19.05 -7.05 -9.00
C PRO A 39 19.38 -6.10 -7.86
N ASP A 40 18.61 -5.04 -7.66
CA ASP A 40 18.87 -4.02 -6.66
C ASP A 40 17.56 -3.44 -6.10
N ARG A 41 17.68 -2.57 -5.10
CA ARG A 41 16.53 -1.95 -4.44
C ARG A 41 15.70 -1.09 -5.39
N GLU A 42 16.34 -0.39 -6.31
CA GLU A 42 15.65 0.48 -7.28
C GLU A 42 14.71 -0.30 -8.20
N SER A 43 15.06 -1.56 -8.52
CA SER A 43 14.23 -2.40 -9.38
C SER A 43 12.89 -2.78 -8.75
N TYR A 44 12.76 -2.64 -7.42
CA TYR A 44 11.50 -2.89 -6.71
C TYR A 44 10.56 -1.67 -6.68
N ARG A 45 10.95 -0.53 -7.21
CA ARG A 45 10.09 0.65 -7.22
C ARG A 45 8.87 0.42 -8.10
N SER A 46 7.70 0.72 -7.53
CA SER A 46 6.41 0.60 -8.23
C SER A 46 5.96 1.96 -8.73
N HIS A 47 5.56 2.01 -10.00
CA HIS A 47 4.99 3.21 -10.60
C HIS A 47 3.68 2.84 -11.31
N LEU A 48 2.72 3.74 -11.27
CA LEU A 48 1.47 3.63 -12.01
C LEU A 48 1.21 4.97 -12.69
N ASP A 49 1.03 4.94 -14.00
CA ASP A 49 0.87 6.15 -14.82
C ASP A 49 1.96 7.19 -14.56
N GLY A 50 3.20 6.71 -14.38
CA GLY A 50 4.36 7.55 -14.11
C GLY A 50 4.46 8.06 -12.67
N VAL A 51 3.53 7.70 -11.81
CA VAL A 51 3.51 8.15 -10.40
C VAL A 51 4.09 7.07 -9.50
N TYR A 52 5.06 7.45 -8.66
CA TYR A 52 5.70 6.53 -7.73
C TYR A 52 4.73 6.07 -6.65
N MET A 53 4.63 4.75 -6.45
CA MET A 53 3.71 4.15 -5.48
C MET A 53 4.39 3.60 -4.24
N GLY A 54 5.67 3.33 -4.28
CA GLY A 54 6.43 2.68 -3.21
C GLY A 54 7.16 1.45 -3.70
N TYR A 55 7.63 0.63 -2.78
CA TYR A 55 8.33 -0.61 -3.14
C TYR A 55 7.35 -1.77 -3.31
N LYS A 56 7.51 -2.51 -4.40
CA LYS A 56 6.74 -3.72 -4.71
C LYS A 56 6.96 -4.78 -3.61
N TRP A 57 6.03 -5.43 -3.07
CA TRP A 57 4.58 -5.19 -3.05
C TRP A 57 4.21 -5.01 -1.61
N GLN A 58 4.76 -3.99 -0.99
CA GLN A 58 4.58 -3.66 0.43
C GLN A 58 3.18 -3.07 0.67
N CYS A 59 2.76 -3.12 1.95
CA CYS A 59 1.45 -2.58 2.34
C CYS A 59 1.33 -1.08 2.08
N VAL A 60 2.41 -0.31 2.27
CA VAL A 60 2.43 1.13 1.97
C VAL A 60 2.22 1.38 0.48
N GLU A 61 2.87 0.59 -0.36
CA GLU A 61 2.69 0.68 -1.81
C GLU A 61 1.24 0.38 -2.19
N PHE A 62 0.67 -0.68 -1.63
CA PHE A 62 -0.72 -1.04 -1.89
C PHE A 62 -1.67 0.08 -1.47
N ALA A 63 -1.50 0.64 -0.28
CA ALA A 63 -2.36 1.71 0.23
C ALA A 63 -2.31 2.95 -0.68
N ARG A 64 -1.12 3.35 -1.11
CA ARG A 64 -0.95 4.49 -2.02
C ARG A 64 -1.57 4.21 -3.38
N ARG A 65 -1.34 3.03 -3.93
CA ARG A 65 -1.88 2.63 -5.23
C ARG A 65 -3.41 2.54 -5.18
N TRP A 66 -3.99 2.01 -4.09
CA TRP A 66 -5.43 1.98 -3.89
C TRP A 66 -6.02 3.38 -3.88
N LEU A 67 -5.39 4.29 -3.14
CA LEU A 67 -5.83 5.66 -3.03
C LEU A 67 -5.75 6.39 -4.39
N PHE A 68 -4.67 6.16 -5.12
CA PHE A 68 -4.49 6.75 -6.44
C PHE A 68 -5.53 6.24 -7.44
N VAL A 69 -5.74 4.94 -7.51
CA VAL A 69 -6.69 4.34 -8.46
C VAL A 69 -8.11 4.78 -8.18
N ASN A 70 -8.50 4.83 -6.91
CA ASN A 70 -9.89 5.11 -6.55
C ASN A 70 -10.21 6.60 -6.38
N HIS A 71 -9.22 7.42 -6.04
CA HIS A 71 -9.45 8.83 -5.71
C HIS A 71 -8.52 9.81 -6.42
N GLY A 72 -7.47 9.34 -7.09
CA GLY A 72 -6.50 10.23 -7.72
C GLY A 72 -5.54 10.91 -6.73
N TYR A 73 -5.45 10.41 -5.52
CA TYR A 73 -4.62 10.97 -4.45
C TYR A 73 -3.42 10.07 -4.17
N VAL A 74 -2.34 10.69 -3.73
CA VAL A 74 -1.19 10.00 -3.13
C VAL A 74 -0.83 10.69 -1.82
N PHE A 75 0.02 10.03 -1.02
CA PHE A 75 0.58 10.64 0.18
C PHE A 75 2.11 10.58 0.10
N ASP A 76 2.76 11.39 0.95
CA ASP A 76 4.22 11.46 1.00
C ASP A 76 4.82 10.08 1.26
N ASP A 77 6.06 9.91 0.80
CA ASP A 77 6.79 8.67 1.04
C ASP A 77 7.00 8.48 2.54
N VAL A 78 6.64 7.30 3.02
CA VAL A 78 6.77 6.93 4.43
C VAL A 78 7.47 5.58 4.51
N ALA A 79 8.24 5.38 5.57
CA ALA A 79 9.01 4.15 5.74
C ALA A 79 8.12 2.98 6.18
N MET A 80 7.10 3.25 6.98
CA MET A 80 6.24 2.24 7.57
C MET A 80 4.77 2.65 7.48
N ALA A 81 3.89 1.65 7.42
CA ALA A 81 2.45 1.91 7.34
C ALA A 81 1.94 2.77 8.51
N TYR A 82 2.50 2.58 9.72
CA TYR A 82 2.13 3.38 10.87
C TYR A 82 2.36 4.88 10.66
N ASP A 83 3.38 5.24 9.88
CA ASP A 83 3.71 6.64 9.62
C ASP A 83 2.60 7.36 8.84
N ILE A 84 1.76 6.62 8.12
CA ILE A 84 0.60 7.20 7.42
C ILE A 84 -0.34 7.87 8.42
N PHE A 85 -0.48 7.30 9.60
CA PHE A 85 -1.34 7.85 10.65
C PHE A 85 -0.92 9.25 11.09
N CYS A 86 0.37 9.57 10.95
CA CYS A 86 0.92 10.86 11.33
C CYS A 86 0.85 11.91 10.22
N LEU A 87 0.39 11.54 9.03
CA LEU A 87 0.25 12.49 7.92
C LEU A 87 -1.01 13.33 8.09
N HIS A 88 -0.94 14.58 7.66
CA HIS A 88 -2.04 15.54 7.76
C HIS A 88 -2.70 15.85 6.42
N CYS A 89 -2.11 15.43 5.33
CA CYS A 89 -2.64 15.71 4.00
C CYS A 89 -2.32 14.60 3.02
N VAL A 90 -3.11 14.57 1.96
CA VAL A 90 -2.83 13.82 0.74
C VAL A 90 -2.65 14.84 -0.40
N ILE A 91 -2.09 14.37 -1.51
CA ILE A 91 -1.79 15.19 -2.68
C ILE A 91 -2.67 14.71 -3.82
N ARG A 92 -3.46 15.62 -4.40
CA ARG A 92 -4.21 15.30 -5.61
C ARG A 92 -3.25 15.37 -6.80
N VAL A 93 -3.07 14.25 -7.49
CA VAL A 93 -2.05 14.13 -8.54
C VAL A 93 -2.32 15.07 -9.72
N ALA A 94 -3.61 15.31 -10.04
CA ALA A 94 -3.98 16.11 -11.20
C ALA A 94 -3.47 17.56 -11.16
N ASP A 95 -3.34 18.15 -9.95
CA ASP A 95 -2.96 19.55 -9.79
C ASP A 95 -2.01 19.81 -8.62
N ASN A 96 -1.52 18.77 -7.97
CA ASN A 96 -0.66 18.83 -6.77
C ASN A 96 -1.28 19.58 -5.59
N GLU A 97 -2.59 19.67 -5.54
CA GLU A 97 -3.28 20.32 -4.42
C GLU A 97 -3.25 19.43 -3.19
N LEU A 98 -2.96 20.04 -2.04
CA LEU A 98 -2.98 19.35 -0.75
C LEU A 98 -4.41 19.33 -0.21
N LEU A 99 -4.86 18.12 0.17
CA LEU A 99 -6.16 17.91 0.76
C LEU A 99 -6.00 17.31 2.15
N PRO A 100 -6.88 17.63 3.11
CA PRO A 100 -6.72 17.15 4.47
C PRO A 100 -6.87 15.62 4.57
N LEU A 101 -6.03 15.02 5.40
CA LEU A 101 -6.13 13.61 5.80
C LEU A 101 -6.31 13.59 7.31
N HIS A 102 -7.43 13.05 7.77
CA HIS A 102 -7.77 13.03 9.17
C HIS A 102 -7.47 11.65 9.76
N SER A 103 -6.82 11.63 10.92
CA SER A 103 -6.50 10.41 11.66
C SER A 103 -7.35 10.32 12.92
N PHE A 104 -7.92 9.15 13.15
CA PHE A 104 -8.78 8.88 14.31
C PHE A 104 -8.21 7.71 15.09
N ARG A 105 -8.01 7.89 16.37
CA ARG A 105 -7.51 6.82 17.25
C ARG A 105 -8.60 5.78 17.48
N ASN A 106 -8.18 4.55 17.67
CA ASN A 106 -9.08 3.48 18.07
C ASN A 106 -9.81 3.86 19.38
N GLY A 107 -11.11 3.60 19.42
CA GLY A 107 -11.95 3.97 20.56
C GLY A 107 -12.51 5.38 20.50
N CYS A 108 -12.21 6.18 19.47
CA CYS A 108 -12.88 7.46 19.26
C CYS A 108 -14.36 7.24 18.90
N GLN A 109 -15.16 8.30 18.97
CA GLN A 109 -16.61 8.20 18.72
C GLN A 109 -16.96 8.00 17.25
N ARG A 110 -16.03 8.27 16.33
CA ARG A 110 -16.28 8.13 14.91
C ARG A 110 -15.97 6.71 14.46
N PRO A 111 -16.97 5.95 13.98
CA PRO A 111 -16.72 4.62 13.44
C PRO A 111 -15.98 4.71 12.09
N PRO A 112 -15.23 3.65 11.73
CA PRO A 112 -14.63 3.56 10.41
C PRO A 112 -15.70 3.59 9.32
N GLU A 113 -15.37 4.27 8.21
CA GLU A 113 -16.23 4.35 7.04
C GLU A 113 -15.63 3.56 5.89
N PRO A 114 -16.44 3.10 4.92
CA PRO A 114 -15.90 2.50 3.70
C PRO A 114 -14.94 3.47 3.01
N GLY A 115 -13.78 2.96 2.58
CA GLY A 115 -12.75 3.76 1.95
C GLY A 115 -11.72 4.34 2.89
N CYS A 116 -11.90 4.24 4.21
CA CYS A 116 -10.85 4.65 5.15
C CYS A 116 -9.75 3.58 5.25
N MET A 117 -8.57 4.00 5.69
CA MET A 117 -7.46 3.08 5.93
C MET A 117 -7.40 2.70 7.40
N LEU A 118 -7.22 1.41 7.68
CA LEU A 118 -6.96 0.91 9.02
C LEU A 118 -5.46 0.71 9.19
N ILE A 119 -4.89 1.34 10.21
CA ILE A 119 -3.46 1.29 10.50
C ILE A 119 -3.26 0.52 11.79
N TRP A 120 -2.37 -0.48 11.73
CA TRP A 120 -2.04 -1.31 12.89
C TRP A 120 -0.65 -0.96 13.39
N GLU A 121 -0.54 -0.82 14.68
CA GLU A 121 0.75 -0.71 15.37
C GLU A 121 1.12 -2.09 15.91
N GLU A 122 2.32 -2.55 15.57
CA GLU A 122 2.84 -3.81 16.09
C GLU A 122 3.68 -3.61 17.36
#